data_acf80dcaadb6ca69c50d2913b4e1e9bc
#
_entry.id   acf80dcaadb6ca69c50d2913b4e1e9bc
#
_cell.length_a   1.000
_cell.length_b   1.000
_cell.length_c   1.000
_cell.angle_alpha   90.00
_cell.angle_beta   90.00
_cell.angle_gamma   90.00
#
_symmetry.space_group_name_H-M   'P 1'
#
loop_
_entity.id
_entity.type
_entity.pdbx_description
1 polymer ?
#
loop_
_entity_poly.entity_id
_entity_poly.type
_entity_poly.pdbx_seq_one_letter_code
_entity_poly.pdbx_strand_id
1 'polypeptide(L)'
;MRTPTHDEFSGRLDSLNGDRSNVFGPELGEFSHAERRADSLGDKETKTGTTTVGIKTEDGVVLATDMRASMGYMVSSKDVQKVEEIHPTGALTIAGSVSAAQSLISSLRAEVRLYEARRGEDMSMQALSTLVGNFLRSGGFYVVQPILGGVDETGPHIYSIDPAGSILEEEYTVTGSGSQYALGVLEQEFEDGLSIEEAKQVATKAIRSAVERDLASGNGINIAVVTEDGVDIQRHQNFEGLE
;
A
#
# COMPACT_ATOMS: atom_id res chain seq x y z
N MET A 1 -40.87 -4.56 -51.55
CA MET A 1 -40.25 -4.30 -50.23
C MET A 1 -39.00 -5.16 -50.16
N ARG A 2 -37.80 -4.53 -50.19
CA ARG A 2 -36.51 -5.24 -50.06
C ARG A 2 -36.16 -5.31 -48.57
N THR A 3 -35.93 -6.52 -48.07
CA THR A 3 -35.37 -6.73 -46.74
C THR A 3 -33.91 -6.31 -46.74
N PRO A 4 -33.43 -5.52 -45.75
CA PRO A 4 -32.04 -5.11 -45.67
C PRO A 4 -31.15 -6.31 -45.38
N THR A 5 -29.98 -6.34 -46.01
CA THR A 5 -28.97 -7.39 -45.84
C THR A 5 -28.19 -7.19 -44.53
N HIS A 6 -27.59 -8.28 -44.04
CA HIS A 6 -26.85 -8.34 -42.76
C HIS A 6 -25.74 -7.29 -42.67
N ASP A 7 -25.14 -6.85 -43.78
CA ASP A 7 -24.09 -5.86 -43.85
C ASP A 7 -24.55 -4.40 -43.58
N GLU A 8 -25.83 -4.11 -43.87
CA GLU A 8 -26.38 -2.77 -43.54
C GLU A 8 -26.69 -2.58 -42.04
N PHE A 9 -26.78 -3.69 -41.28
CA PHE A 9 -27.01 -3.66 -39.85
C PHE A 9 -25.69 -3.50 -39.03
N SER A 10 -24.57 -4.04 -39.52
CA SER A 10 -23.28 -3.96 -38.82
C SER A 10 -22.69 -2.53 -38.85
N GLY A 11 -22.81 -1.82 -39.98
CA GLY A 11 -22.36 -0.44 -40.12
C GLY A 11 -23.12 0.57 -39.24
N ARG A 12 -24.33 0.21 -38.78
CA ARG A 12 -25.15 1.08 -37.94
C ARG A 12 -24.88 0.87 -36.44
N LEU A 13 -24.30 -0.28 -36.05
CA LEU A 13 -23.87 -0.56 -34.68
C LEU A 13 -22.52 0.09 -34.38
N ASP A 14 -21.64 0.19 -35.37
CA ASP A 14 -20.34 0.89 -35.21
C ASP A 14 -20.50 2.41 -35.02
N SER A 15 -21.56 3.01 -35.60
CA SER A 15 -21.86 4.43 -35.40
C SER A 15 -22.51 4.76 -34.03
N LEU A 16 -22.98 3.75 -33.30
CA LEU A 16 -23.53 3.88 -31.96
C LEU A 16 -22.50 3.64 -30.86
N ASN A 17 -21.31 3.13 -31.23
CA ASN A 17 -20.16 2.97 -30.33
C ASN A 17 -19.25 4.21 -30.29
N GLY A 18 -19.71 5.34 -30.85
CA GLY A 18 -19.10 6.64 -30.68
C GLY A 18 -19.12 7.01 -29.21
N ASP A 19 -17.94 6.97 -28.62
CA ASP A 19 -17.53 7.71 -27.43
C ASP A 19 -18.41 7.58 -26.17
N ARG A 20 -18.39 6.38 -25.57
CA ARG A 20 -18.87 6.16 -24.19
C ARG A 20 -17.81 6.43 -23.13
N SER A 21 -16.72 7.13 -23.45
CA SER A 21 -15.63 7.41 -22.51
C SER A 21 -15.92 8.52 -21.49
N ASN A 22 -17.10 9.14 -21.52
CA ASN A 22 -17.40 10.31 -20.67
C ASN A 22 -18.72 10.23 -19.89
N VAL A 23 -19.02 9.12 -19.22
CA VAL A 23 -20.18 9.04 -18.32
C VAL A 23 -19.85 9.42 -16.87
N PHE A 24 -18.58 9.50 -16.52
CA PHE A 24 -18.12 9.91 -15.18
C PHE A 24 -17.15 11.08 -15.31
N GLY A 25 -17.69 12.29 -15.25
CA GLY A 25 -17.08 13.58 -14.94
C GLY A 25 -15.72 13.96 -15.54
N PRO A 26 -15.48 15.24 -15.79
CA PRO A 26 -14.25 15.74 -16.42
C PRO A 26 -13.00 15.77 -15.53
N GLU A 27 -13.03 15.16 -14.34
CA GLU A 27 -11.97 15.29 -13.32
C GLU A 27 -11.01 14.10 -13.23
N LEU A 28 -11.34 12.97 -13.86
CA LEU A 28 -10.42 11.86 -14.00
C LEU A 28 -9.75 11.92 -15.38
N GLY A 29 -8.56 12.52 -15.41
CA GLY A 29 -7.75 12.60 -16.64
C GLY A 29 -7.59 11.23 -17.31
N GLU A 30 -7.58 11.21 -18.63
CA GLU A 30 -7.50 10.03 -19.50
C GLU A 30 -6.41 9.04 -19.03
N PHE A 31 -6.83 7.87 -18.53
CA PHE A 31 -5.95 6.75 -18.23
C PHE A 31 -5.35 6.07 -19.48
N SER A 32 -5.60 6.60 -20.69
CA SER A 32 -5.15 6.04 -21.96
C SER A 32 -3.63 6.07 -22.18
N HIS A 33 -2.86 6.72 -21.29
CA HIS A 33 -1.39 6.75 -21.40
C HIS A 33 -0.69 5.62 -20.62
N ALA A 34 -1.39 4.89 -19.76
CA ALA A 34 -0.78 3.81 -18.95
C ALA A 34 -0.46 2.57 -19.82
N GLU A 35 -1.33 2.20 -20.75
CA GLU A 35 -1.13 1.03 -21.60
C GLU A 35 0.06 1.19 -22.56
N ARG A 36 0.30 2.40 -23.09
CA ARG A 36 1.46 2.64 -23.99
C ARG A 36 2.80 2.73 -23.27
N ARG A 37 2.82 2.92 -21.95
CA ARG A 37 4.06 2.94 -21.16
C ARG A 37 4.47 1.53 -20.68
N ALA A 38 3.55 0.61 -20.52
CA ALA A 38 3.86 -0.76 -20.10
C ALA A 38 4.71 -1.48 -21.15
N ASP A 39 4.40 -1.31 -22.43
CA ASP A 39 5.16 -1.92 -23.53
C ASP A 39 6.56 -1.30 -23.79
N SER A 40 6.81 -0.08 -23.33
CA SER A 40 8.11 0.60 -23.50
C SER A 40 9.08 0.44 -22.34
N LEU A 41 8.62 -0.11 -21.20
CA LEU A 41 9.42 -0.42 -20.01
C LEU A 41 9.90 -1.89 -20.04
N GLY A 42 10.21 -2.40 -21.23
CA GLY A 42 10.82 -3.70 -21.38
C GLY A 42 11.96 -3.88 -20.39
N ASP A 43 11.82 -4.86 -19.48
CA ASP A 43 12.85 -5.54 -18.67
C ASP A 43 13.81 -4.69 -17.82
N LYS A 44 13.48 -3.46 -17.49
CA LYS A 44 14.13 -2.76 -16.38
C LYS A 44 13.27 -2.95 -15.12
N GLU A 45 13.30 -4.14 -14.54
CA GLU A 45 12.95 -4.31 -13.13
C GLU A 45 13.80 -3.30 -12.34
N THR A 46 13.20 -2.17 -12.03
CA THR A 46 13.79 -1.25 -11.05
C THR A 46 13.65 -1.96 -9.71
N LYS A 47 14.66 -2.77 -9.36
CA LYS A 47 14.72 -3.46 -8.06
C LYS A 47 14.76 -2.41 -6.98
N THR A 48 13.60 -2.01 -6.51
CA THR A 48 13.41 -1.18 -5.33
C THR A 48 13.24 -2.14 -4.17
N GLY A 49 14.14 -2.08 -3.21
CA GLY A 49 14.03 -2.93 -2.04
C GLY A 49 13.49 -2.16 -0.84
N THR A 50 12.89 -2.89 0.07
CA THR A 50 12.25 -2.37 1.26
C THR A 50 11.91 -3.55 2.16
N THR A 51 11.81 -3.30 3.47
CA THR A 51 11.16 -4.23 4.40
C THR A 51 10.08 -3.47 5.15
N THR A 52 8.85 -4.00 5.14
CA THR A 52 7.75 -3.47 5.94
C THR A 52 7.13 -4.58 6.78
N VAL A 53 6.68 -4.22 7.97
CA VAL A 53 6.09 -5.10 8.98
C VAL A 53 4.80 -4.46 9.46
N GLY A 54 3.76 -5.25 9.67
CA GLY A 54 2.53 -4.89 10.36
C GLY A 54 2.23 -5.90 11.46
N ILE A 55 1.88 -5.44 12.66
CA ILE A 55 1.52 -6.25 13.81
C ILE A 55 0.23 -5.71 14.42
N LYS A 56 -0.76 -6.56 14.60
CA LYS A 56 -1.99 -6.25 15.32
C LYS A 56 -1.79 -6.44 16.81
N THR A 57 -2.34 -5.55 17.61
CA THR A 57 -2.36 -5.59 19.07
C THR A 57 -3.79 -5.51 19.59
N GLU A 58 -4.01 -5.62 20.89
CA GLU A 58 -5.35 -5.45 21.47
C GLU A 58 -5.90 -4.04 21.27
N ASP A 59 -5.05 -3.00 21.39
CA ASP A 59 -5.47 -1.60 21.43
C ASP A 59 -5.17 -0.84 20.12
N GLY A 60 -4.59 -1.50 19.10
CA GLY A 60 -4.21 -0.83 17.88
C GLY A 60 -3.36 -1.68 16.95
N VAL A 61 -2.60 -1.01 16.10
CA VAL A 61 -1.66 -1.67 15.18
C VAL A 61 -0.31 -0.96 15.18
N VAL A 62 0.75 -1.74 15.00
CA VAL A 62 2.11 -1.22 14.79
C VAL A 62 2.53 -1.52 13.35
N LEU A 63 2.90 -0.48 12.63
CA LEU A 63 3.53 -0.60 11.31
C LEU A 63 4.98 -0.15 11.41
N ALA A 64 5.90 -0.94 10.86
CA ALA A 64 7.30 -0.57 10.84
C ALA A 64 7.90 -0.74 9.45
N THR A 65 8.84 0.14 9.07
CA THR A 65 9.54 0.08 7.80
C THR A 65 11.00 0.45 7.96
N ASP A 66 11.87 -0.06 7.12
CA ASP A 66 13.21 0.49 6.95
C ASP A 66 13.17 1.87 6.27
N MET A 67 14.31 2.58 6.17
CA MET A 67 14.38 3.94 5.63
C MET A 67 15.18 4.07 4.33
N ARG A 68 15.71 2.97 3.78
CA ARG A 68 16.54 3.01 2.57
C ARG A 68 15.69 3.02 1.29
N ALA A 69 15.98 3.93 0.38
CA ALA A 69 15.57 3.81 -1.02
C ALA A 69 16.76 3.38 -1.86
N SER A 70 16.59 2.29 -2.62
CA SER A 70 17.61 1.77 -3.53
C SER A 70 17.12 1.82 -4.98
N MET A 71 18.06 1.92 -5.91
CA MET A 71 17.84 1.83 -7.34
C MET A 71 18.86 0.84 -7.90
N GLY A 72 18.43 -0.41 -8.10
CA GLY A 72 19.32 -1.52 -8.39
C GLY A 72 20.31 -1.74 -7.24
N TYR A 73 21.60 -1.62 -7.51
CA TYR A 73 22.68 -1.80 -6.52
C TYR A 73 23.13 -0.50 -5.84
N MET A 74 22.47 0.63 -6.13
CA MET A 74 22.82 1.92 -5.55
C MET A 74 21.82 2.34 -4.49
N VAL A 75 22.32 2.91 -3.38
CA VAL A 75 21.49 3.59 -2.39
C VAL A 75 21.15 4.99 -2.93
N SER A 76 19.88 5.22 -3.22
CA SER A 76 19.36 6.51 -3.71
C SER A 76 19.11 7.48 -2.55
N SER A 77 18.58 6.98 -1.43
CA SER A 77 18.37 7.75 -0.19
C SER A 77 18.47 6.84 1.02
N LYS A 78 18.90 7.41 2.14
CA LYS A 78 19.02 6.72 3.44
C LYS A 78 17.97 7.17 4.46
N ASP A 79 17.10 8.09 4.07
CA ASP A 79 16.17 8.77 4.96
C ASP A 79 14.82 8.99 4.26
N VAL A 80 14.13 7.88 3.97
CA VAL A 80 12.80 7.91 3.34
C VAL A 80 11.75 7.47 4.34
N GLN A 81 10.70 8.26 4.47
CA GLN A 81 9.50 7.83 5.17
C GLN A 81 8.72 6.86 4.27
N LYS A 82 8.47 5.65 4.76
CA LYS A 82 7.78 4.58 4.01
C LYS A 82 6.52 4.10 4.70
N VAL A 83 6.00 4.86 5.63
CA VAL A 83 4.69 4.68 6.23
C VAL A 83 4.00 6.04 6.25
N GLU A 84 2.75 6.08 5.79
CA GLU A 84 2.01 7.32 5.61
C GLU A 84 0.59 7.16 6.15
N GLU A 85 0.13 8.17 6.89
CA GLU A 85 -1.27 8.29 7.27
C GLU A 85 -2.12 8.50 6.01
N ILE A 86 -3.19 7.72 5.85
CA ILE A 86 -4.14 7.81 4.73
C ILE A 86 -5.60 8.00 5.21
N HIS A 87 -5.85 7.75 6.48
CA HIS A 87 -7.12 7.87 7.18
C HIS A 87 -6.84 8.37 8.60
N PRO A 88 -7.74 9.09 9.30
CA PRO A 88 -7.50 9.54 10.67
C PRO A 88 -7.01 8.45 11.64
N THR A 89 -7.50 7.22 11.47
CA THR A 89 -7.11 6.05 12.24
C THR A 89 -6.53 4.94 11.36
N GLY A 90 -5.83 5.29 10.26
CA GLY A 90 -5.28 4.32 9.33
C GLY A 90 -4.03 4.79 8.60
N ALA A 91 -3.05 3.89 8.49
CA ALA A 91 -1.79 4.15 7.82
C ALA A 91 -1.44 3.04 6.81
N LEU A 92 -0.68 3.41 5.79
CA LEU A 92 -0.25 2.54 4.71
C LEU A 92 1.28 2.50 4.65
N THR A 93 1.87 1.30 4.58
CA THR A 93 3.30 1.15 4.31
C THR A 93 3.58 1.19 2.81
N ILE A 94 4.83 1.49 2.46
CA ILE A 94 5.30 1.58 1.08
C ILE A 94 6.42 0.56 0.86
N ALA A 95 6.15 -0.48 0.08
CA ALA A 95 7.16 -1.35 -0.50
C ALA A 95 7.05 -1.29 -2.03
N GLY A 96 8.18 -1.00 -2.71
CA GLY A 96 8.21 -0.88 -4.17
C GLY A 96 8.55 0.52 -4.68
N SER A 97 7.92 0.97 -5.77
CA SER A 97 8.21 2.26 -6.38
C SER A 97 7.70 3.43 -5.54
N VAL A 98 8.62 4.30 -5.11
CA VAL A 98 8.30 5.49 -4.30
C VAL A 98 7.35 6.43 -5.03
N SER A 99 7.56 6.68 -6.32
CA SER A 99 6.69 7.58 -7.10
C SER A 99 5.28 7.02 -7.28
N ALA A 100 5.16 5.73 -7.54
CA ALA A 100 3.86 5.06 -7.65
C ALA A 100 3.13 5.08 -6.30
N ALA A 101 3.84 4.83 -5.20
CA ALA A 101 3.28 4.86 -3.85
C ALA A 101 2.81 6.26 -3.45
N GLN A 102 3.58 7.32 -3.74
CA GLN A 102 3.16 8.71 -3.48
C GLN A 102 1.87 9.07 -4.25
N SER A 103 1.76 8.64 -5.50
CA SER A 103 0.56 8.84 -6.31
C SER A 103 -0.64 8.07 -5.75
N LEU A 104 -0.44 6.81 -5.34
CA LEU A 104 -1.45 5.98 -4.67
C LEU A 104 -1.95 6.66 -3.39
N ILE A 105 -1.05 7.07 -2.50
CA ILE A 105 -1.38 7.73 -1.24
C ILE A 105 -2.18 9.02 -1.46
N SER A 106 -1.76 9.84 -2.42
CA SER A 106 -2.48 11.07 -2.76
C SER A 106 -3.91 10.78 -3.23
N SER A 107 -4.09 9.75 -4.05
CA SER A 107 -5.41 9.32 -4.54
C SER A 107 -6.27 8.76 -3.41
N LEU A 108 -5.70 7.92 -2.54
CA LEU A 108 -6.41 7.35 -1.39
C LEU A 108 -6.89 8.43 -0.43
N ARG A 109 -6.02 9.38 -0.07
CA ARG A 109 -6.39 10.52 0.79
C ARG A 109 -7.52 11.36 0.20
N ALA A 110 -7.54 11.55 -1.11
CA ALA A 110 -8.63 12.27 -1.78
C ALA A 110 -9.95 11.51 -1.72
N GLU A 111 -9.93 10.20 -1.97
CA GLU A 111 -11.13 9.36 -1.94
C GLU A 111 -11.69 9.19 -0.51
N VAL A 112 -10.82 9.03 0.50
CA VAL A 112 -11.23 8.98 1.91
C VAL A 112 -11.96 10.26 2.30
N ARG A 113 -11.36 11.43 2.04
CA ARG A 113 -12.00 12.73 2.32
C ARG A 113 -13.32 12.91 1.57
N LEU A 114 -13.40 12.44 0.33
CA LEU A 114 -14.61 12.51 -0.47
C LEU A 114 -15.72 11.59 0.08
N TYR A 115 -15.36 10.40 0.56
CA TYR A 115 -16.28 9.48 1.22
C TYR A 115 -16.86 10.11 2.49
N GLU A 116 -16.01 10.61 3.39
CA GLU A 116 -16.39 11.26 4.63
C GLU A 116 -17.30 12.48 4.36
N ALA A 117 -16.92 13.34 3.39
CA ALA A 117 -17.72 14.50 3.03
C ALA A 117 -19.12 14.15 2.47
N ARG A 118 -19.25 13.00 1.80
CA ARG A 118 -20.52 12.56 1.21
C ARG A 118 -21.41 11.80 2.19
N ARG A 119 -20.79 11.04 3.10
CA ARG A 119 -21.51 10.15 4.01
C ARG A 119 -21.70 10.72 5.41
N GLY A 120 -20.80 11.62 5.83
CA GLY A 120 -20.78 12.17 7.18
C GLY A 120 -20.33 11.17 8.24
N GLU A 121 -19.64 10.10 7.83
CA GLU A 121 -19.09 9.05 8.66
C GLU A 121 -17.72 8.63 8.13
N ASP A 122 -16.86 8.10 8.99
CA ASP A 122 -15.54 7.63 8.62
C ASP A 122 -15.61 6.33 7.79
N MET A 123 -14.62 6.12 6.94
CA MET A 123 -14.53 4.90 6.13
C MET A 123 -14.01 3.76 7.00
N SER A 124 -14.71 2.62 7.05
CA SER A 124 -14.23 1.43 7.76
C SER A 124 -12.93 0.89 7.14
N MET A 125 -12.11 0.18 7.94
CA MET A 125 -10.85 -0.40 7.46
C MET A 125 -11.08 -1.45 6.37
N GLN A 126 -12.19 -2.18 6.41
CA GLN A 126 -12.58 -3.09 5.33
C GLN A 126 -12.90 -2.34 4.02
N ALA A 127 -13.62 -1.22 4.08
CA ALA A 127 -13.90 -0.41 2.90
C ALA A 127 -12.63 0.22 2.34
N LEU A 128 -11.74 0.70 3.22
CA LEU A 128 -10.44 1.26 2.85
C LEU A 128 -9.52 0.22 2.21
N SER A 129 -9.45 -1.00 2.76
CA SER A 129 -8.67 -2.09 2.16
C SER A 129 -9.18 -2.46 0.76
N THR A 130 -10.51 -2.48 0.58
CA THR A 130 -11.13 -2.69 -0.73
C THR A 130 -10.78 -1.57 -1.71
N LEU A 131 -10.78 -0.32 -1.25
CA LEU A 131 -10.39 0.83 -2.06
C LEU A 131 -8.93 0.73 -2.51
N VAL A 132 -8.00 0.40 -1.60
CA VAL A 132 -6.57 0.16 -1.91
C VAL A 132 -6.43 -0.95 -2.94
N GLY A 133 -7.08 -2.11 -2.73
CA GLY A 133 -7.04 -3.24 -3.66
C GLY A 133 -7.55 -2.88 -5.05
N ASN A 134 -8.60 -2.06 -5.16
CA ASN A 134 -9.12 -1.59 -6.44
C ASN A 134 -8.13 -0.67 -7.18
N PHE A 135 -7.45 0.24 -6.46
CA PHE A 135 -6.40 1.07 -7.05
C PHE A 135 -5.23 0.22 -7.57
N LEU A 136 -4.76 -0.76 -6.80
CA LEU A 136 -3.69 -1.66 -7.23
C LEU A 136 -4.08 -2.46 -8.47
N ARG A 137 -5.29 -3.03 -8.47
CA ARG A 137 -5.84 -3.81 -9.60
C ARG A 137 -6.00 -2.98 -10.88
N SER A 138 -6.15 -1.66 -10.78
CA SER A 138 -6.26 -0.78 -11.95
C SER A 138 -5.01 -0.78 -12.83
N GLY A 139 -3.90 -1.38 -12.38
CA GLY A 139 -2.64 -1.54 -13.12
C GLY A 139 -1.72 -0.32 -13.08
N GLY A 140 -2.16 0.80 -12.50
CA GLY A 140 -1.33 2.00 -12.36
C GLY A 140 -0.26 1.88 -11.26
N PHE A 141 -0.42 0.91 -10.34
CA PHE A 141 0.39 0.77 -9.13
C PHE A 141 0.96 -0.64 -8.94
N TYR A 142 1.11 -1.41 -10.00
CA TYR A 142 1.53 -2.81 -9.99
C TYR A 142 2.90 -3.09 -9.32
N VAL A 143 3.69 -2.07 -9.08
CA VAL A 143 5.00 -2.15 -8.40
C VAL A 143 4.94 -1.75 -6.92
N VAL A 144 3.76 -1.68 -6.32
CA VAL A 144 3.56 -1.34 -4.90
C VAL A 144 2.92 -2.51 -4.17
N GLN A 145 3.49 -2.89 -3.04
CA GLN A 145 2.99 -3.92 -2.11
C GLN A 145 2.82 -3.30 -0.73
N PRO A 146 1.69 -2.70 -0.43
CA PRO A 146 1.46 -2.05 0.84
C PRO A 146 0.95 -3.03 1.91
N ILE A 147 1.18 -2.65 3.17
CA ILE A 147 0.42 -3.12 4.33
C ILE A 147 -0.47 -1.96 4.76
N LEU A 148 -1.75 -2.21 4.89
CA LEU A 148 -2.70 -1.28 5.50
C LEU A 148 -2.91 -1.70 6.95
N GLY A 149 -2.69 -0.78 7.89
CA GLY A 149 -3.03 -0.96 9.30
C GLY A 149 -3.94 0.16 9.77
N GLY A 150 -4.93 -0.17 10.57
CA GLY A 150 -5.84 0.83 11.10
C GLY A 150 -6.80 0.30 12.15
N VAL A 151 -7.54 1.22 12.74
CA VAL A 151 -8.55 0.93 13.77
C VAL A 151 -9.88 1.54 13.35
N ASP A 152 -10.96 0.78 13.48
CA ASP A 152 -12.33 1.26 13.31
C ASP A 152 -13.26 0.74 14.42
N GLU A 153 -14.57 0.93 14.30
CA GLU A 153 -15.53 0.50 15.31
C GLU A 153 -15.51 -1.01 15.62
N THR A 154 -14.91 -1.82 14.72
CA THR A 154 -14.77 -3.27 14.88
C THR A 154 -13.44 -3.68 15.51
N GLY A 155 -12.54 -2.72 15.73
CA GLY A 155 -11.25 -2.89 16.36
C GLY A 155 -10.05 -2.69 15.43
N PRO A 156 -8.87 -3.20 15.82
CA PRO A 156 -7.65 -3.12 15.03
C PRO A 156 -7.64 -4.11 13.86
N HIS A 157 -7.13 -3.67 12.72
CA HIS A 157 -7.03 -4.44 11.47
C HIS A 157 -5.67 -4.29 10.81
N ILE A 158 -5.12 -5.39 10.32
CA ILE A 158 -3.96 -5.43 9.43
C ILE A 158 -4.35 -6.14 8.14
N TYR A 159 -4.09 -5.50 7.00
CA TYR A 159 -4.32 -6.07 5.68
C TYR A 159 -3.03 -6.11 4.87
N SER A 160 -2.67 -7.29 4.40
CA SER A 160 -1.70 -7.48 3.33
C SER A 160 -2.40 -7.36 1.98
N ILE A 161 -1.89 -6.49 1.10
CA ILE A 161 -2.53 -6.24 -0.20
C ILE A 161 -1.50 -6.43 -1.30
N ASP A 162 -1.77 -7.36 -2.21
CA ASP A 162 -0.86 -7.65 -3.32
C ASP A 162 -1.10 -6.72 -4.54
N PRO A 163 -0.16 -6.63 -5.48
CA PRO A 163 -0.32 -5.81 -6.68
C PRO A 163 -1.49 -6.19 -7.58
N ALA A 164 -2.01 -7.42 -7.49
CA ALA A 164 -3.21 -7.86 -8.21
C ALA A 164 -4.50 -7.45 -7.49
N GLY A 165 -4.39 -6.85 -6.29
CA GLY A 165 -5.49 -6.38 -5.48
C GLY A 165 -6.15 -7.47 -4.63
N SER A 166 -5.45 -8.59 -4.34
CA SER A 166 -5.89 -9.54 -3.30
C SER A 166 -5.69 -8.90 -1.93
N ILE A 167 -6.61 -9.13 -1.02
CA ILE A 167 -6.64 -8.56 0.31
C ILE A 167 -6.73 -9.73 1.30
N LEU A 168 -5.75 -9.82 2.19
CA LEU A 168 -5.72 -10.79 3.28
C LEU A 168 -5.67 -10.03 4.60
N GLU A 169 -6.56 -10.36 5.51
CA GLU A 169 -6.53 -9.88 6.89
C GLU A 169 -5.70 -10.83 7.74
N GLU A 170 -4.75 -10.28 8.50
CA GLU A 170 -3.74 -11.04 9.22
C GLU A 170 -3.53 -10.47 10.63
N GLU A 171 -3.01 -11.28 11.56
CA GLU A 171 -2.56 -10.80 12.86
C GLU A 171 -1.20 -10.11 12.77
N TYR A 172 -0.34 -10.58 11.88
CA TYR A 172 0.89 -9.90 11.48
C TYR A 172 1.22 -10.21 10.02
N THR A 173 1.94 -9.31 9.38
CA THR A 173 2.37 -9.50 8.00
C THR A 173 3.64 -8.74 7.68
N VAL A 174 4.32 -9.15 6.61
CA VAL A 174 5.54 -8.52 6.11
C VAL A 174 5.49 -8.38 4.59
N THR A 175 6.08 -7.32 4.04
CA THR A 175 6.27 -7.20 2.59
C THR A 175 7.64 -6.62 2.25
N GLY A 176 8.03 -6.75 0.98
CA GLY A 176 9.30 -6.24 0.47
C GLY A 176 10.41 -7.28 0.39
N SER A 177 11.60 -6.85 -0.05
CA SER A 177 12.74 -7.74 -0.34
C SER A 177 13.33 -8.42 0.90
N GLY A 178 13.27 -7.77 2.06
CA GLY A 178 13.75 -8.32 3.33
C GLY A 178 12.71 -9.11 4.12
N SER A 179 11.51 -9.34 3.55
CA SER A 179 10.39 -10.01 4.22
C SER A 179 10.76 -11.37 4.85
N GLN A 180 11.61 -12.16 4.22
CA GLN A 180 12.01 -13.48 4.75
C GLN A 180 12.73 -13.38 6.09
N TYR A 181 13.56 -12.36 6.27
CA TYR A 181 14.30 -12.13 7.51
C TYR A 181 13.39 -11.61 8.62
N ALA A 182 12.52 -10.67 8.28
CA ALA A 182 11.55 -10.11 9.20
C ALA A 182 10.52 -11.15 9.64
N LEU A 183 10.01 -11.97 8.71
CA LEU A 183 9.05 -13.04 9.01
C LEU A 183 9.63 -14.05 9.99
N GLY A 184 10.91 -14.44 9.82
CA GLY A 184 11.56 -15.37 10.74
C GLY A 184 11.65 -14.89 12.18
N VAL A 185 11.63 -13.56 12.41
CA VAL A 185 11.55 -12.98 13.77
C VAL A 185 10.10 -13.01 14.27
N LEU A 186 9.14 -12.62 13.43
CA LEU A 186 7.72 -12.62 13.80
C LEU A 186 7.23 -14.01 14.18
N GLU A 187 7.60 -15.04 13.43
CA GLU A 187 7.25 -16.44 13.72
C GLU A 187 7.79 -16.95 15.08
N GLN A 188 8.80 -16.29 15.63
CA GLN A 188 9.41 -16.68 16.90
C GLN A 188 8.96 -15.81 18.07
N GLU A 189 8.63 -14.56 17.83
CA GLU A 189 8.41 -13.57 18.90
C GLU A 189 7.00 -12.99 18.92
N PHE A 190 6.17 -13.27 17.89
CA PHE A 190 4.78 -12.87 17.93
C PHE A 190 3.99 -13.76 18.88
N GLU A 191 3.21 -13.14 19.73
CA GLU A 191 2.22 -13.79 20.61
C GLU A 191 0.90 -13.04 20.49
N ASP A 192 -0.22 -13.74 20.62
CA ASP A 192 -1.54 -13.11 20.63
C ASP A 192 -1.68 -12.18 21.85
N GLY A 193 -2.21 -10.97 21.62
CA GLY A 193 -2.45 -10.02 22.71
C GLY A 193 -1.22 -9.21 23.13
N LEU A 194 -0.22 -9.05 22.25
CA LEU A 194 0.88 -8.13 22.48
C LEU A 194 0.37 -6.71 22.77
N SER A 195 0.98 -6.05 23.74
CA SER A 195 0.83 -4.61 23.92
C SER A 195 1.51 -3.85 22.77
N ILE A 196 1.13 -2.58 22.56
CA ILE A 196 1.76 -1.72 21.55
C ILE A 196 3.29 -1.65 21.73
N GLU A 197 3.78 -1.54 22.98
CA GLU A 197 5.22 -1.45 23.26
C GLU A 197 5.95 -2.78 22.93
N GLU A 198 5.37 -3.91 23.25
CA GLU A 198 5.92 -5.22 22.87
C GLU A 198 5.91 -5.40 21.36
N ALA A 199 4.82 -5.04 20.67
CA ALA A 199 4.74 -5.08 19.22
C ALA A 199 5.78 -4.15 18.55
N LYS A 200 6.06 -2.98 19.11
CA LYS A 200 7.15 -2.09 18.64
C LYS A 200 8.52 -2.76 18.77
N GLN A 201 8.78 -3.45 19.87
CA GLN A 201 10.04 -4.18 20.06
C GLN A 201 10.18 -5.33 19.06
N VAL A 202 9.12 -6.14 18.88
CA VAL A 202 9.11 -7.23 17.89
C VAL A 202 9.31 -6.70 16.46
N ALA A 203 8.57 -5.63 16.09
CA ALA A 203 8.72 -4.98 14.79
C ALA A 203 10.13 -4.41 14.57
N THR A 204 10.72 -3.81 15.60
CA THR A 204 12.09 -3.27 15.56
C THR A 204 13.12 -4.38 15.31
N LYS A 205 13.03 -5.50 16.03
CA LYS A 205 13.89 -6.67 15.82
C LYS A 205 13.71 -7.26 14.40
N ALA A 206 12.47 -7.33 13.91
CA ALA A 206 12.16 -7.84 12.58
C ALA A 206 12.80 -6.96 11.49
N ILE A 207 12.62 -5.63 11.55
CA ILE A 207 13.25 -4.69 10.61
C ILE A 207 14.78 -4.74 10.72
N ARG A 208 15.33 -4.78 11.92
CA ARG A 208 16.79 -4.91 12.14
C ARG A 208 17.35 -6.17 11.51
N SER A 209 16.69 -7.32 11.67
CA SER A 209 17.10 -8.59 11.04
C SER A 209 17.17 -8.47 9.51
N ALA A 210 16.20 -7.78 8.90
CA ALA A 210 16.21 -7.52 7.48
C ALA A 210 17.35 -6.56 7.06
N VAL A 211 17.57 -5.48 7.81
CA VAL A 211 18.64 -4.49 7.54
C VAL A 211 20.02 -5.13 7.55
N GLU A 212 20.25 -6.15 8.38
CA GLU A 212 21.53 -6.88 8.45
C GLU A 212 21.78 -7.78 7.23
N ARG A 213 20.77 -8.20 6.49
CA ARG A 213 20.88 -9.24 5.45
C ARG A 213 20.37 -8.81 4.07
N ASP A 214 19.38 -7.94 4.00
CA ASP A 214 18.86 -7.46 2.72
C ASP A 214 19.60 -6.21 2.26
N LEU A 215 20.24 -6.31 1.11
CA LEU A 215 21.02 -5.20 0.51
C LEU A 215 20.16 -3.95 0.30
N ALA A 216 18.90 -4.11 0.05
CA ALA A 216 18.00 -3.03 -0.32
C ALA A 216 17.25 -2.40 0.88
N SER A 217 17.34 -3.02 2.07
CA SER A 217 16.84 -2.48 3.33
C SER A 217 17.95 -1.81 4.13
N GLY A 218 17.64 -0.77 4.90
CA GLY A 218 18.69 -0.17 5.71
C GLY A 218 18.42 1.18 6.33
N ASN A 219 19.43 1.54 7.06
CA ASN A 219 19.83 2.77 7.73
C ASN A 219 19.04 3.12 8.99
N GLY A 220 17.78 3.00 9.07
CA GLY A 220 16.95 3.37 10.21
C GLY A 220 15.60 2.71 10.12
N ILE A 221 14.69 3.15 10.97
CA ILE A 221 13.33 2.61 11.07
C ILE A 221 12.30 3.73 11.18
N ASN A 222 11.20 3.61 10.46
CA ASN A 222 9.97 4.33 10.75
C ASN A 222 9.03 3.39 11.51
N ILE A 223 8.43 3.86 12.59
CA ILE A 223 7.42 3.14 13.36
C ILE A 223 6.17 4.01 13.40
N ALA A 224 5.05 3.46 12.96
CA ALA A 224 3.74 4.07 13.11
C ALA A 224 2.92 3.25 14.10
N VAL A 225 2.37 3.92 15.10
CA VAL A 225 1.36 3.38 16.02
C VAL A 225 0.02 3.96 15.62
N VAL A 226 -0.96 3.11 15.39
CA VAL A 226 -2.32 3.50 15.03
C VAL A 226 -3.27 2.97 16.10
N THR A 227 -4.04 3.88 16.67
CA THR A 227 -5.07 3.59 17.69
C THR A 227 -6.35 4.32 17.32
N GLU A 228 -7.40 4.21 18.15
CA GLU A 228 -8.62 5.04 18.01
C GLU A 228 -8.33 6.55 18.14
N ASP A 229 -7.25 6.93 18.84
CA ASP A 229 -6.86 8.34 19.00
C ASP A 229 -6.15 8.92 17.76
N GLY A 230 -5.73 8.06 16.82
CA GLY A 230 -5.08 8.49 15.57
C GLY A 230 -3.80 7.75 15.23
N VAL A 231 -2.97 8.38 14.40
CA VAL A 231 -1.72 7.86 13.86
C VAL A 231 -0.53 8.65 14.40
N ASP A 232 0.38 7.97 15.11
CA ASP A 232 1.68 8.53 15.53
C ASP A 232 2.82 7.90 14.74
N ILE A 233 3.59 8.69 14.00
CA ILE A 233 4.71 8.22 13.17
C ILE A 233 6.02 8.74 13.73
N GLN A 234 6.87 7.84 14.19
CA GLN A 234 8.20 8.10 14.71
C GLN A 234 9.27 7.65 13.72
N ARG A 235 10.35 8.43 13.62
CA ARG A 235 11.47 8.15 12.71
C ARG A 235 12.77 8.10 13.49
N HIS A 236 13.47 6.98 13.38
CA HIS A 236 14.73 6.72 14.08
C HIS A 236 15.83 6.39 13.07
N GLN A 237 16.90 7.19 13.06
CA GLN A 237 18.03 7.03 12.13
C GLN A 237 18.89 5.79 12.42
N ASN A 238 18.74 5.22 13.61
CA ASN A 238 19.39 3.98 14.05
C ASN A 238 18.45 3.24 15.02
N PHE A 239 18.89 2.07 15.49
CA PHE A 239 18.12 1.21 16.38
C PHE A 239 18.50 1.37 17.86
N GLU A 240 19.33 2.36 18.20
CA GLU A 240 19.77 2.59 19.60
C GLU A 240 18.59 3.03 20.48
N GLY A 241 18.39 2.30 21.58
CA GLY A 241 17.36 2.61 22.57
C GLY A 241 15.94 2.19 22.20
N LEU A 242 15.77 1.39 21.11
CA LEU A 242 14.47 0.86 20.69
C LEU A 242 14.25 -0.61 21.11
N GLU A 243 15.17 -1.21 21.85
CA GLU A 243 15.10 -2.59 22.35
C GLU A 243 14.58 -2.66 23.79
#